data_413a543ce84ad5f87513617e3552f288
#
_entry.id   413a543ce84ad5f87513617e3552f288
#
_cell.length_a   1.000
_cell.length_b   1.000
_cell.length_c   1.000
_cell.angle_alpha   90.00
_cell.angle_beta   90.00
_cell.angle_gamma   90.00
#
_symmetry.space_group_name_H-M   'P 1'
#
loop_
_entity.id
_entity.type
_entity.pdbx_description
1 polymer ?
#
loop_
_entity_poly.entity_id
_entity_poly.type
_entity_poly.pdbx_seq_one_letter_code
_entity_poly.pdbx_strand_id
1 'polypeptide(L)'
;MVQPATIGMIVATTTTTTTTTTVEPVAQTLERLKLVTFYSDDIVKACDADSAKDLANSVKVNLVKGNNLLSISYRAETAALANACMNKIVTQLTQSQTAIAAPLIKELQDQQTSTKQQIDDAERFLAAGEKRAAASPGSNELSTLMMLKREDLTKLQKLYREQRIQLTEPLTQPMKLLEPIYVPEKPVAPKKLMIIAGSLIGGMLIGLLAFFANLSWRRYKGAATPA
;
A
#
# COMPACT_ATOMS: atom_id res chain seq x y z
N MET A 1 46.58 6.54 -1.43
CA MET A 1 45.44 7.46 -1.31
C MET A 1 44.20 6.70 -1.79
N VAL A 2 43.41 6.22 -0.85
CA VAL A 2 42.14 5.53 -1.18
C VAL A 2 41.10 6.63 -1.36
N GLN A 3 40.59 6.80 -2.58
CA GLN A 3 39.45 7.68 -2.82
C GLN A 3 38.24 7.11 -2.07
N PRO A 4 37.55 7.91 -1.24
CA PRO A 4 36.29 7.45 -0.66
C PRO A 4 35.29 7.25 -1.80
N ALA A 5 34.79 6.03 -1.95
CA ALA A 5 33.73 5.70 -2.89
C ALA A 5 32.53 6.58 -2.52
N THR A 6 32.12 7.46 -3.45
CA THR A 6 30.93 8.28 -3.28
C THR A 6 29.73 7.35 -3.43
N ILE A 7 29.16 6.93 -2.30
CA ILE A 7 27.97 6.07 -2.26
C ILE A 7 26.79 6.87 -2.81
N GLY A 8 26.36 6.53 -4.01
CA GLY A 8 25.16 7.12 -4.61
C GLY A 8 23.93 6.41 -4.09
N MET A 9 22.98 7.18 -3.54
CA MET A 9 21.74 6.64 -3.01
C MET A 9 20.69 6.52 -4.12
N ILE A 10 20.08 5.35 -4.27
CA ILE A 10 19.03 5.06 -5.25
C ILE A 10 17.68 5.04 -4.55
N VAL A 11 16.66 5.64 -5.16
CA VAL A 11 15.29 5.66 -4.64
C VAL A 11 14.45 4.68 -5.44
N ALA A 12 13.98 3.61 -4.79
CA ALA A 12 12.91 2.79 -5.34
C ALA A 12 11.56 3.40 -4.95
N THR A 13 10.69 3.58 -5.92
CA THR A 13 9.34 4.11 -5.69
C THR A 13 8.30 3.15 -6.23
N THR A 14 7.31 2.85 -5.41
CA THR A 14 6.14 2.06 -5.78
C THR A 14 4.90 2.89 -5.53
N THR A 15 4.02 2.97 -6.51
CA THR A 15 2.69 3.57 -6.35
C THR A 15 1.65 2.47 -6.26
N THR A 16 0.93 2.42 -5.15
CA THR A 16 -0.12 1.42 -4.92
C THR A 16 -1.47 2.10 -5.08
N THR A 17 -2.29 1.60 -6.01
CA THR A 17 -3.65 2.11 -6.22
C THR A 17 -4.59 1.45 -5.25
N THR A 18 -5.43 2.24 -4.59
CA THR A 18 -6.64 1.75 -3.95
C THR A 18 -7.86 2.39 -4.60
N THR A 19 -8.76 1.57 -5.08
CA THR A 19 -10.14 2.01 -5.33
C THR A 19 -10.82 2.26 -3.98
N THR A 20 -11.87 3.06 -3.94
CA THR A 20 -12.60 3.53 -2.75
C THR A 20 -13.10 2.43 -1.80
N THR A 21 -12.96 1.17 -2.17
CA THR A 21 -13.47 -0.01 -1.47
C THR A 21 -12.36 -1.06 -1.37
N THR A 22 -11.41 -0.85 -0.48
CA THR A 22 -10.38 -1.83 -0.15
C THR A 22 -10.70 -2.51 1.18
N VAL A 23 -10.13 -3.71 1.37
CA VAL A 23 -10.17 -4.45 2.64
C VAL A 23 -9.81 -3.57 3.84
N GLU A 24 -8.92 -2.62 3.63
CA GLU A 24 -8.47 -1.67 4.64
C GLU A 24 -8.45 -0.25 4.04
N PRO A 25 -9.00 0.76 4.75
CA PRO A 25 -8.89 2.15 4.34
C PRO A 25 -7.44 2.59 4.14
N VAL A 26 -7.19 3.38 3.09
CA VAL A 26 -5.82 3.85 2.74
C VAL A 26 -5.13 4.54 3.91
N ALA A 27 -5.88 5.29 4.72
CA ALA A 27 -5.36 5.97 5.90
C ALA A 27 -4.85 4.97 6.96
N GLN A 28 -5.56 3.86 7.18
CA GLN A 28 -5.13 2.81 8.11
C GLN A 28 -3.88 2.08 7.58
N THR A 29 -3.84 1.78 6.29
CA THR A 29 -2.65 1.21 5.65
C THR A 29 -1.45 2.13 5.78
N LEU A 30 -1.64 3.46 5.60
CA LEU A 30 -0.59 4.45 5.81
C LEU A 30 -0.04 4.40 7.23
N GLU A 31 -0.92 4.40 8.23
CA GLU A 31 -0.50 4.34 9.63
C GLU A 31 0.19 3.00 9.95
N ARG A 32 -0.30 1.89 9.43
CA ARG A 32 0.32 0.58 9.62
C ARG A 32 1.73 0.51 9.04
N LEU A 33 1.96 1.10 7.86
CA LEU A 33 3.29 1.16 7.24
C LEU A 33 4.28 2.03 8.02
N LYS A 34 3.82 2.90 8.93
CA LYS A 34 4.68 3.66 9.85
C LYS A 34 5.04 2.87 11.12
N LEU A 35 4.31 1.80 11.42
CA LEU A 35 4.56 1.01 12.62
C LEU A 35 5.81 0.13 12.45
N VAL A 36 6.66 0.12 13.46
CA VAL A 36 7.85 -0.74 13.51
C VAL A 36 7.49 -2.21 13.40
N THR A 37 6.33 -2.60 13.95
CA THR A 37 5.83 -3.98 13.96
C THR A 37 5.43 -4.51 12.58
N PHE A 38 5.28 -3.64 11.59
CA PHE A 38 5.04 -4.04 10.21
C PHE A 38 6.28 -4.69 9.56
N TYR A 39 7.47 -4.25 9.96
CA TYR A 39 8.73 -4.67 9.38
C TYR A 39 9.28 -5.90 10.10
N SER A 40 8.98 -7.08 9.55
CA SER A 40 9.53 -8.34 10.04
C SER A 40 11.04 -8.43 9.83
N ASP A 41 11.71 -9.34 10.55
CA ASP A 41 13.15 -9.58 10.39
C ASP A 41 13.55 -9.92 8.96
N ASP A 42 12.68 -10.58 8.20
CA ASP A 42 12.91 -10.89 6.80
C ASP A 42 12.93 -9.64 5.91
N ILE A 43 12.10 -8.64 6.22
CA ILE A 43 12.11 -7.35 5.50
C ILE A 43 13.36 -6.58 5.89
N VAL A 44 13.70 -6.52 7.18
CA VAL A 44 14.89 -5.84 7.69
C VAL A 44 16.15 -6.38 6.99
N LYS A 45 16.30 -7.70 6.90
CA LYS A 45 17.41 -8.35 6.18
C LYS A 45 17.39 -8.06 4.68
N ALA A 46 16.22 -8.11 4.04
CA ALA A 46 16.11 -7.84 2.60
C ALA A 46 16.40 -6.37 2.24
N CYS A 47 16.23 -5.46 3.20
CA CYS A 47 16.50 -4.04 3.05
C CYS A 47 17.91 -3.64 3.53
N ASP A 48 18.69 -4.59 4.07
CA ASP A 48 20.01 -4.33 4.67
C ASP A 48 19.97 -3.20 5.71
N ALA A 49 18.93 -3.24 6.57
CA ALA A 49 18.72 -2.26 7.60
C ALA A 49 19.20 -2.81 8.95
N ASP A 50 19.71 -1.93 9.83
CA ASP A 50 20.19 -2.31 11.16
C ASP A 50 19.06 -2.74 12.08
N SER A 51 17.88 -2.15 11.92
CA SER A 51 16.70 -2.46 12.73
C SER A 51 15.40 -2.16 12.00
N ALA A 52 14.29 -2.77 12.47
CA ALA A 52 12.94 -2.46 12.00
C ALA A 52 12.56 -0.98 12.22
N LYS A 53 13.10 -0.35 13.27
CA LYS A 53 12.87 1.07 13.58
C LYS A 53 13.55 1.98 12.56
N ASP A 54 14.78 1.68 12.18
CA ASP A 54 15.53 2.46 11.19
C ASP A 54 14.90 2.31 9.82
N LEU A 55 14.43 1.10 9.50
CA LEU A 55 13.70 0.85 8.27
C LEU A 55 12.38 1.62 8.22
N ALA A 56 11.59 1.61 9.29
CA ALA A 56 10.34 2.38 9.38
C ALA A 56 10.56 3.89 9.18
N ASN A 57 11.68 4.42 9.64
CA ASN A 57 12.06 5.83 9.45
C ASN A 57 12.58 6.14 8.03
N SER A 58 13.20 5.17 7.38
CA SER A 58 13.77 5.33 6.03
C SER A 58 12.75 5.14 4.92
N VAL A 59 11.70 4.36 5.14
CA VAL A 59 10.59 4.17 4.19
C VAL A 59 9.66 5.38 4.25
N LYS A 60 9.53 6.07 3.12
CA LYS A 60 8.61 7.21 3.00
C LYS A 60 7.32 6.76 2.36
N VAL A 61 6.22 6.97 3.08
CA VAL A 61 4.87 6.64 2.61
C VAL A 61 4.06 7.93 2.53
N ASN A 62 3.50 8.20 1.36
CA ASN A 62 2.72 9.40 1.10
C ASN A 62 1.38 9.04 0.46
N LEU A 63 0.32 9.73 0.88
CA LEU A 63 -0.96 9.70 0.21
C LEU A 63 -0.92 10.68 -0.97
N VAL A 64 -1.23 10.20 -2.16
CA VAL A 64 -1.35 11.06 -3.34
C VAL A 64 -2.71 11.76 -3.29
N LYS A 65 -2.69 13.10 -3.15
CA LYS A 65 -3.90 13.92 -3.03
C LYS A 65 -4.82 13.74 -4.24
N GLY A 66 -6.10 13.59 -3.98
CA GLY A 66 -7.14 13.47 -5.01
C GLY A 66 -7.38 12.05 -5.53
N ASN A 67 -6.49 11.11 -5.22
CA ASN A 67 -6.62 9.70 -5.58
C ASN A 67 -6.40 8.86 -4.33
N ASN A 68 -7.12 7.76 -4.18
CA ASN A 68 -6.88 6.80 -3.10
C ASN A 68 -5.62 5.97 -3.38
N LEU A 69 -4.49 6.66 -3.62
CA LEU A 69 -3.21 6.10 -3.99
C LEU A 69 -2.21 6.29 -2.86
N LEU A 70 -1.47 5.22 -2.55
CA LEU A 70 -0.28 5.29 -1.70
C LEU A 70 0.97 5.26 -2.57
N SER A 71 1.87 6.19 -2.32
CA SER A 71 3.22 6.17 -2.87
C SER A 71 4.18 5.73 -1.77
N ILE A 72 4.89 4.63 -2.00
CA ILE A 72 5.90 4.11 -1.08
C ILE A 72 7.25 4.32 -1.75
N SER A 73 8.21 4.90 -1.05
CA SER A 73 9.56 5.11 -1.55
C SER A 73 10.60 4.72 -0.51
N TYR A 74 11.65 4.06 -0.96
CA TYR A 74 12.79 3.63 -0.17
C TYR A 74 14.10 4.02 -0.84
N ARG A 75 15.12 4.34 -0.05
CA ARG A 75 16.45 4.69 -0.54
C ARG A 75 17.44 3.62 -0.14
N ALA A 76 18.19 3.11 -1.11
CA ALA A 76 19.22 2.11 -0.91
C ALA A 76 20.52 2.51 -1.64
N GLU A 77 21.60 1.83 -1.32
CA GLU A 77 22.91 2.06 -1.94
C GLU A 77 22.97 1.52 -3.37
N THR A 78 22.22 0.44 -3.63
CA THR A 78 22.19 -0.22 -4.94
C THR A 78 20.77 -0.39 -5.45
N ALA A 79 20.61 -0.44 -6.78
CA ALA A 79 19.34 -0.72 -7.44
C ALA A 79 18.77 -2.09 -7.07
N ALA A 80 19.63 -3.10 -6.95
CA ALA A 80 19.24 -4.45 -6.57
C ALA A 80 18.67 -4.50 -5.16
N LEU A 81 19.32 -3.85 -4.21
CA LEU A 81 18.86 -3.75 -2.82
C LEU A 81 17.54 -2.98 -2.71
N ALA A 82 17.42 -1.85 -3.42
CA ALA A 82 16.19 -1.07 -3.47
C ALA A 82 15.01 -1.90 -3.98
N ASN A 83 15.22 -2.66 -5.05
CA ASN A 83 14.19 -3.52 -5.65
C ASN A 83 13.82 -4.70 -4.72
N ALA A 84 14.81 -5.38 -4.14
CA ALA A 84 14.57 -6.49 -3.21
C ALA A 84 13.78 -6.03 -1.97
N CYS A 85 14.16 -4.90 -1.38
CA CYS A 85 13.48 -4.30 -0.24
C CYS A 85 12.03 -3.93 -0.58
N MET A 86 11.79 -3.21 -1.67
CA MET A 86 10.46 -2.79 -2.07
C MET A 86 9.55 -3.98 -2.40
N ASN A 87 10.06 -5.01 -3.07
CA ASN A 87 9.30 -6.23 -3.33
C ASN A 87 8.87 -6.92 -2.03
N LYS A 88 9.74 -6.99 -1.03
CA LYS A 88 9.40 -7.57 0.28
C LYS A 88 8.34 -6.74 1.01
N ILE A 89 8.47 -5.41 1.03
CA ILE A 89 7.48 -4.51 1.63
C ILE A 89 6.11 -4.69 0.97
N VAL A 90 6.06 -4.70 -0.36
CA VAL A 90 4.80 -4.88 -1.11
C VAL A 90 4.20 -6.27 -0.87
N THR A 91 5.02 -7.32 -0.87
CA THR A 91 4.57 -8.68 -0.58
C THR A 91 3.97 -8.78 0.82
N GLN A 92 4.65 -8.24 1.83
CA GLN A 92 4.14 -8.21 3.21
C GLN A 92 2.84 -7.42 3.32
N LEU A 93 2.74 -6.28 2.63
CA LEU A 93 1.52 -5.48 2.60
C LEU A 93 0.35 -6.29 2.02
N THR A 94 0.54 -6.91 0.87
CA THR A 94 -0.46 -7.75 0.22
C THR A 94 -0.87 -8.93 1.09
N GLN A 95 0.10 -9.64 1.68
CA GLN A 95 -0.16 -10.77 2.58
C GLN A 95 -0.96 -10.34 3.81
N SER A 96 -0.60 -9.23 4.44
CA SER A 96 -1.30 -8.73 5.62
C SER A 96 -2.74 -8.31 5.29
N GLN A 97 -2.98 -7.69 4.14
CA GLN A 97 -4.32 -7.34 3.69
C GLN A 97 -5.15 -8.58 3.34
N THR A 98 -4.53 -9.57 2.70
CA THR A 98 -5.19 -10.86 2.43
C THR A 98 -5.58 -11.55 3.73
N ALA A 99 -4.72 -11.52 4.75
CA ALA A 99 -5.03 -12.10 6.06
C ALA A 99 -6.20 -11.38 6.76
N ILE A 100 -6.31 -10.06 6.62
CA ILE A 100 -7.45 -9.28 7.15
C ILE A 100 -8.74 -9.62 6.39
N ALA A 101 -8.66 -9.81 5.06
CA ALA A 101 -9.81 -10.13 4.23
C ALA A 101 -10.31 -11.57 4.41
N ALA A 102 -9.41 -12.51 4.72
CA ALA A 102 -9.71 -13.94 4.72
C ALA A 102 -10.95 -14.32 5.56
N PRO A 103 -11.14 -13.86 6.81
CA PRO A 103 -12.32 -14.18 7.59
C PRO A 103 -13.62 -13.65 6.96
N LEU A 104 -13.59 -12.42 6.42
CA LEU A 104 -14.76 -11.84 5.75
C LEU A 104 -15.12 -12.61 4.48
N ILE A 105 -14.12 -12.95 3.67
CA ILE A 105 -14.32 -13.74 2.44
C ILE A 105 -14.92 -15.09 2.78
N LYS A 106 -14.41 -15.75 3.83
CA LYS A 106 -14.95 -17.04 4.28
C LYS A 106 -16.41 -16.92 4.71
N GLU A 107 -16.74 -15.92 5.53
CA GLU A 107 -18.11 -15.69 5.97
C GLU A 107 -19.06 -15.46 4.78
N LEU A 108 -18.67 -14.61 3.83
CA LEU A 108 -19.46 -14.36 2.62
C LEU A 108 -19.63 -15.63 1.76
N GLN A 109 -18.60 -16.47 1.66
CA GLN A 109 -18.68 -17.76 0.96
C GLN A 109 -19.62 -18.73 1.66
N ASP A 110 -19.56 -18.81 2.99
CA ASP A 110 -20.44 -19.66 3.78
C ASP A 110 -21.91 -19.20 3.65
N GLN A 111 -22.16 -17.89 3.70
CA GLN A 111 -23.49 -17.31 3.46
C GLN A 111 -23.99 -17.60 2.04
N GLN A 112 -23.13 -17.45 1.03
CA GLN A 112 -23.49 -17.74 -0.36
C GLN A 112 -23.82 -19.22 -0.56
N THR A 113 -23.06 -20.11 0.08
CA THR A 113 -23.29 -21.56 0.03
C THR A 113 -24.63 -21.91 0.67
N SER A 114 -24.95 -21.34 1.84
CA SER A 114 -26.23 -21.51 2.51
C SER A 114 -27.40 -21.00 1.67
N THR A 115 -27.26 -19.80 1.09
CA THR A 115 -28.29 -19.24 0.20
C THR A 115 -28.53 -20.12 -1.02
N LYS A 116 -27.45 -20.67 -1.61
CA LYS A 116 -27.58 -21.59 -2.73
C LYS A 116 -28.34 -22.89 -2.36
N GLN A 117 -28.04 -23.45 -1.19
CA GLN A 117 -28.78 -24.64 -0.70
C GLN A 117 -30.27 -24.33 -0.53
N GLN A 118 -30.62 -23.16 0.01
CA GLN A 118 -32.02 -22.74 0.13
C GLN A 118 -32.72 -22.59 -1.23
N ILE A 119 -32.00 -22.09 -2.25
CA ILE A 119 -32.50 -22.03 -3.63
C ILE A 119 -32.75 -23.42 -4.17
N ASP A 120 -31.78 -24.33 -4.05
CA ASP A 120 -31.89 -25.70 -4.53
C ASP A 120 -33.06 -26.44 -3.86
N ASP A 121 -33.28 -26.22 -2.55
CA ASP A 121 -34.40 -26.81 -1.81
C ASP A 121 -35.75 -26.22 -2.23
N ALA A 122 -35.82 -24.90 -2.47
CA ALA A 122 -37.02 -24.24 -2.98
C ALA A 122 -37.39 -24.74 -4.38
N GLU A 123 -36.40 -24.90 -5.25
CA GLU A 123 -36.62 -25.46 -6.62
C GLU A 123 -37.11 -26.91 -6.57
N ARG A 124 -36.52 -27.76 -5.72
CA ARG A 124 -36.97 -29.14 -5.51
C ARG A 124 -38.41 -29.20 -5.00
N PHE A 125 -38.76 -28.32 -4.05
CA PHE A 125 -40.10 -28.20 -3.52
C PHE A 125 -41.10 -27.83 -4.62
N LEU A 126 -40.79 -26.82 -5.44
CA LEU A 126 -41.65 -26.38 -6.55
C LEU A 126 -41.82 -27.50 -7.59
N ALA A 127 -40.76 -28.19 -7.98
CA ALA A 127 -40.82 -29.29 -8.92
C ALA A 127 -41.68 -30.48 -8.39
N ALA A 128 -41.58 -30.78 -7.11
CA ALA A 128 -42.42 -31.80 -6.47
C ALA A 128 -43.89 -31.35 -6.37
N GLY A 129 -44.12 -30.04 -6.07
CA GLY A 129 -45.46 -29.45 -6.05
C GLY A 129 -46.13 -29.46 -7.39
N GLU A 130 -45.44 -29.15 -8.47
CA GLU A 130 -45.97 -29.22 -9.84
C GLU A 130 -46.42 -30.64 -10.24
N LYS A 131 -45.60 -31.64 -9.89
CA LYS A 131 -45.99 -33.05 -10.12
C LYS A 131 -47.24 -33.45 -9.36
N ARG A 132 -47.41 -33.00 -8.09
CA ARG A 132 -48.60 -33.26 -7.27
C ARG A 132 -49.83 -32.52 -7.81
N ALA A 133 -49.68 -31.26 -8.23
CA ALA A 133 -50.77 -30.50 -8.82
C ALA A 133 -51.28 -31.12 -10.12
N ALA A 134 -50.37 -31.68 -10.94
CA ALA A 134 -50.75 -32.42 -12.16
C ALA A 134 -51.51 -33.71 -11.85
N ALA A 135 -51.19 -34.37 -10.72
CA ALA A 135 -51.87 -35.63 -10.31
C ALA A 135 -53.23 -35.38 -9.61
N SER A 136 -53.45 -34.21 -9.00
CA SER A 136 -54.67 -33.88 -8.26
C SER A 136 -55.05 -32.41 -8.55
N PRO A 137 -55.71 -32.13 -9.68
CA PRO A 137 -56.12 -30.79 -10.03
C PRO A 137 -57.24 -30.32 -9.10
N GLY A 138 -57.01 -29.13 -8.43
CA GLY A 138 -58.06 -28.48 -7.63
C GLY A 138 -57.69 -28.11 -6.18
N SER A 139 -56.45 -28.38 -5.71
CA SER A 139 -56.06 -27.94 -4.36
C SER A 139 -55.58 -26.47 -4.37
N ASN A 140 -56.46 -25.57 -3.97
CA ASN A 140 -56.13 -24.13 -3.88
C ASN A 140 -55.01 -23.87 -2.85
N GLU A 141 -54.89 -24.67 -1.81
CA GLU A 141 -53.89 -24.57 -0.78
C GLU A 141 -52.45 -24.82 -1.32
N LEU A 142 -52.30 -25.88 -2.12
CA LEU A 142 -51.02 -26.18 -2.78
C LEU A 142 -50.59 -25.06 -3.75
N SER A 143 -51.60 -24.55 -4.50
CA SER A 143 -51.35 -23.42 -5.42
C SER A 143 -50.84 -22.19 -4.71
N THR A 144 -51.45 -21.81 -3.57
CA THR A 144 -51.04 -20.69 -2.76
C THR A 144 -49.64 -20.88 -2.16
N LEU A 145 -49.35 -22.07 -1.67
CA LEU A 145 -48.02 -22.42 -1.12
C LEU A 145 -46.92 -22.33 -2.18
N MET A 146 -47.22 -22.83 -3.39
CA MET A 146 -46.28 -22.75 -4.51
C MET A 146 -46.03 -21.30 -4.94
N MET A 147 -47.04 -20.44 -4.90
CA MET A 147 -46.91 -19.02 -5.21
C MET A 147 -45.99 -18.33 -4.20
N LEU A 148 -46.17 -18.57 -2.91
CA LEU A 148 -45.32 -18.04 -1.86
C LEU A 148 -43.85 -18.53 -2.01
N LYS A 149 -43.68 -19.80 -2.33
CA LYS A 149 -42.33 -20.37 -2.55
C LYS A 149 -41.63 -19.83 -3.79
N ARG A 150 -42.35 -19.48 -4.84
CA ARG A 150 -41.79 -18.78 -6.02
C ARG A 150 -41.33 -17.37 -5.67
N GLU A 151 -42.10 -16.67 -4.82
CA GLU A 151 -41.68 -15.35 -4.33
C GLU A 151 -40.42 -15.44 -3.47
N ASP A 152 -40.36 -16.42 -2.53
CA ASP A 152 -39.17 -16.65 -1.73
C ASP A 152 -37.96 -17.00 -2.61
N LEU A 153 -38.10 -17.83 -3.62
CA LEU A 153 -37.07 -18.21 -4.58
C LEU A 153 -36.51 -16.95 -5.29
N THR A 154 -37.40 -16.05 -5.72
CA THR A 154 -36.98 -14.79 -6.37
C THR A 154 -36.14 -13.93 -5.42
N LYS A 155 -36.53 -13.83 -4.15
CA LYS A 155 -35.78 -13.10 -3.12
C LYS A 155 -34.41 -13.74 -2.86
N LEU A 156 -34.35 -15.06 -2.74
CA LEU A 156 -33.12 -15.81 -2.54
C LEU A 156 -32.16 -15.66 -3.74
N GLN A 157 -32.66 -15.72 -4.96
CA GLN A 157 -31.86 -15.52 -6.17
C GLN A 157 -31.30 -14.09 -6.27
N LYS A 158 -32.06 -13.08 -5.79
CA LYS A 158 -31.57 -11.72 -5.69
C LYS A 158 -30.44 -11.61 -4.66
N LEU A 159 -30.66 -12.15 -3.45
CA LEU A 159 -29.66 -12.18 -2.38
C LEU A 159 -28.37 -12.90 -2.83
N TYR A 160 -28.48 -14.04 -3.48
CA TYR A 160 -27.33 -14.78 -4.03
C TYR A 160 -26.52 -13.95 -5.02
N ARG A 161 -27.18 -13.18 -5.88
CA ARG A 161 -26.50 -12.27 -6.82
C ARG A 161 -25.78 -11.14 -6.10
N GLU A 162 -26.40 -10.56 -5.08
CA GLU A 162 -25.79 -9.52 -4.25
C GLU A 162 -24.55 -10.03 -3.51
N GLN A 163 -24.62 -11.22 -2.90
CA GLN A 163 -23.47 -11.87 -2.25
C GLN A 163 -22.35 -12.18 -3.24
N ARG A 164 -22.68 -12.61 -4.45
CA ARG A 164 -21.70 -12.86 -5.51
C ARG A 164 -20.99 -11.57 -5.93
N ILE A 165 -21.71 -10.47 -6.03
CA ILE A 165 -21.12 -9.15 -6.33
C ILE A 165 -20.16 -8.75 -5.21
N GLN A 166 -20.56 -8.87 -3.95
CA GLN A 166 -19.70 -8.55 -2.79
C GLN A 166 -18.41 -9.36 -2.78
N LEU A 167 -18.42 -10.63 -3.19
CA LEU A 167 -17.21 -11.45 -3.31
C LEU A 167 -16.29 -11.04 -4.46
N THR A 168 -16.83 -10.38 -5.49
CA THR A 168 -16.06 -9.91 -6.66
C THR A 168 -15.68 -8.45 -6.59
N GLU A 169 -16.25 -7.70 -5.66
CA GLU A 169 -15.96 -6.28 -5.47
C GLU A 169 -14.61 -6.02 -4.81
N PRO A 170 -14.07 -4.80 -4.98
CA PRO A 170 -12.77 -4.41 -4.41
C PRO A 170 -12.67 -4.53 -2.89
N LEU A 171 -13.80 -4.61 -2.15
CA LEU A 171 -13.85 -4.80 -0.69
C LEU A 171 -13.09 -6.04 -0.19
N THR A 172 -12.98 -7.07 -1.03
CA THR A 172 -12.30 -8.32 -0.69
C THR A 172 -10.91 -8.44 -1.30
N GLN A 173 -10.48 -7.44 -2.09
CA GLN A 173 -9.20 -7.49 -2.77
C GLN A 173 -8.14 -6.67 -2.04
N PRO A 174 -6.91 -7.18 -1.91
CA PRO A 174 -5.78 -6.40 -1.41
C PRO A 174 -5.44 -5.29 -2.39
N MET A 175 -4.71 -4.30 -1.92
CA MET A 175 -4.15 -3.24 -2.77
C MET A 175 -3.35 -3.84 -3.91
N LYS A 176 -3.52 -3.28 -5.11
CA LYS A 176 -2.77 -3.68 -6.30
C LYS A 176 -1.76 -2.60 -6.66
N LEU A 177 -0.61 -3.04 -7.13
CA LEU A 177 0.36 -2.13 -7.75
C LEU A 177 -0.25 -1.52 -9.01
N LEU A 178 -0.30 -0.20 -9.08
CA LEU A 178 -0.71 0.52 -10.29
C LEU A 178 0.41 0.51 -11.34
N GLU A 179 1.64 0.69 -10.85
CA GLU A 179 2.84 0.72 -11.67
C GLU A 179 3.89 -0.25 -11.10
N PRO A 180 4.73 -0.85 -11.94
CA PRO A 180 5.83 -1.68 -11.46
C PRO A 180 6.78 -0.84 -10.60
N ILE A 181 7.52 -1.52 -9.72
CA ILE A 181 8.52 -0.87 -8.88
C ILE A 181 9.55 -0.19 -9.79
N TYR A 182 9.61 1.13 -9.71
CA TYR A 182 10.56 1.92 -10.48
C TYR A 182 11.84 2.13 -9.69
N VAL A 183 12.95 1.69 -10.25
CA VAL A 183 14.29 1.93 -9.69
C VAL A 183 15.12 2.64 -10.75
N PRO A 184 15.52 3.90 -10.53
CA PRO A 184 16.33 4.64 -11.50
C PRO A 184 17.72 4.00 -11.63
N GLU A 185 18.22 3.89 -12.86
CA GLU A 185 19.54 3.35 -13.15
C GLU A 185 20.69 4.23 -12.63
N LYS A 186 20.42 5.53 -12.49
CA LYS A 186 21.42 6.50 -12.02
C LYS A 186 21.13 6.92 -10.59
N PRO A 187 22.15 7.05 -9.73
CA PRO A 187 22.00 7.56 -8.38
C PRO A 187 21.30 8.94 -8.35
N VAL A 188 20.26 9.07 -7.54
CA VAL A 188 19.45 10.31 -7.43
C VAL A 188 20.06 11.28 -6.43
N ALA A 189 20.90 10.79 -5.53
CA ALA A 189 21.58 11.59 -4.52
C ALA A 189 23.01 11.05 -4.28
N PRO A 190 23.92 11.88 -3.81
CA PRO A 190 23.82 13.33 -3.68
C PRO A 190 23.92 14.07 -5.04
N LYS A 191 23.25 15.21 -5.17
CA LYS A 191 23.39 16.06 -6.36
C LYS A 191 24.77 16.75 -6.32
N LYS A 192 25.77 16.10 -6.94
CA LYS A 192 27.19 16.51 -6.93
C LYS A 192 27.35 18.00 -7.26
N LEU A 193 26.59 18.50 -8.22
CA LEU A 193 26.64 19.89 -8.66
C LEU A 193 26.21 20.88 -7.57
N MET A 194 25.20 20.54 -6.75
CA MET A 194 24.76 21.37 -5.62
C MET A 194 25.80 21.42 -4.50
N ILE A 195 26.49 20.30 -4.24
CA ILE A 195 27.53 20.24 -3.21
C ILE A 195 28.74 21.10 -3.65
N ILE A 196 29.15 20.97 -4.91
CA ILE A 196 30.25 21.76 -5.47
C ILE A 196 29.90 23.26 -5.44
N ALA A 197 28.71 23.64 -5.89
CA ALA A 197 28.28 25.04 -5.85
C ALA A 197 28.19 25.58 -4.41
N GLY A 198 27.64 24.79 -3.48
CA GLY A 198 27.58 25.18 -2.06
C GLY A 198 28.95 25.35 -1.41
N SER A 199 29.91 24.47 -1.71
CA SER A 199 31.26 24.54 -1.17
C SER A 199 32.04 25.74 -1.75
N LEU A 200 31.81 26.07 -3.02
CA LEU A 200 32.46 27.22 -3.65
C LEU A 200 31.95 28.55 -3.08
N ILE A 201 30.64 28.69 -2.88
CA ILE A 201 30.04 29.87 -2.24
C ILE A 201 30.49 29.98 -0.77
N GLY A 202 30.45 28.88 -0.02
CA GLY A 202 30.88 28.85 1.36
C GLY A 202 32.36 29.17 1.53
N GLY A 203 33.21 28.60 0.68
CA GLY A 203 34.65 28.94 0.67
C GLY A 203 34.94 30.40 0.35
N MET A 204 34.20 30.98 -0.60
CA MET A 204 34.33 32.39 -0.95
C MET A 204 33.94 33.34 0.22
N LEU A 205 32.84 33.03 0.92
CA LEU A 205 32.42 33.81 2.09
C LEU A 205 33.43 33.73 3.24
N ILE A 206 33.94 32.54 3.54
CA ILE A 206 34.95 32.35 4.57
C ILE A 206 36.24 33.09 4.19
N GLY A 207 36.65 33.01 2.93
CA GLY A 207 37.83 33.76 2.41
C GLY A 207 37.68 35.27 2.56
N LEU A 208 36.52 35.82 2.22
CA LEU A 208 36.22 37.24 2.41
C LEU A 208 36.27 37.68 3.88
N LEU A 209 35.66 36.89 4.77
CA LEU A 209 35.68 37.15 6.20
C LEU A 209 37.11 37.14 6.76
N ALA A 210 37.92 36.16 6.39
CA ALA A 210 39.33 36.08 6.77
C ALA A 210 40.14 37.26 6.24
N PHE A 211 39.89 37.69 5.00
CA PHE A 211 40.53 38.87 4.42
C PHE A 211 40.20 40.13 5.20
N PHE A 212 38.94 40.40 5.49
CA PHE A 212 38.53 41.57 6.27
C PHE A 212 39.05 41.52 7.70
N ALA A 213 39.04 40.37 8.34
CA ALA A 213 39.61 40.18 9.68
C ALA A 213 41.11 40.51 9.69
N ASN A 214 41.87 40.04 8.68
CA ASN A 214 43.30 40.34 8.56
C ASN A 214 43.56 41.83 8.30
N LEU A 215 42.73 42.46 7.46
CA LEU A 215 42.83 43.90 7.17
C LEU A 215 42.57 44.74 8.42
N SER A 216 41.53 44.38 9.20
CA SER A 216 41.19 45.04 10.47
C SER A 216 42.31 44.89 11.50
N TRP A 217 42.88 43.68 11.60
CA TRP A 217 43.99 43.38 12.51
C TRP A 217 45.25 44.18 12.18
N ARG A 218 45.58 44.34 10.89
CA ARG A 218 46.72 45.17 10.44
C ARG A 218 46.52 46.64 10.77
N ARG A 219 45.33 47.18 10.59
CA ARG A 219 45.00 48.59 10.95
C ARG A 219 45.11 48.83 12.45
N TYR A 220 44.67 47.88 13.27
CA TYR A 220 44.72 47.93 14.73
C TYR A 220 46.18 47.93 15.22
N LYS A 221 47.05 47.11 14.66
CA LYS A 221 48.50 47.11 15.03
C LYS A 221 49.24 48.34 14.57
N GLY A 222 48.88 48.90 13.42
CA GLY A 222 49.50 50.12 12.93
C GLY A 222 49.13 51.39 13.71
N ALA A 223 47.98 51.36 14.42
CA ALA A 223 47.56 52.50 15.27
C ALA A 223 48.16 52.45 16.71
N ALA A 224 48.80 51.33 17.10
CA ALA A 224 49.33 51.10 18.46
C ALA A 224 50.82 51.37 18.59
N THR A 225 51.49 52.05 17.64
CA THR A 225 52.87 52.46 17.78
C THR A 225 52.88 53.98 17.95
N PRO A 226 52.85 54.54 19.19
CA PRO A 226 53.20 55.94 19.45
C PRO A 226 54.72 56.12 19.34
N ALA A 227 55.14 57.17 18.70
CA ALA A 227 56.49 57.59 18.59
C ALA A 227 57.12 58.03 19.96
#